data_c5cc68985e6a28464ffe318a339d7c05
#
_entry.id   c5cc68985e6a28464ffe318a339d7c05
#
_cell.length_a   1.000
_cell.length_b   1.000
_cell.length_c   1.000
_cell.angle_alpha   90.00
_cell.angle_beta   90.00
_cell.angle_gamma   90.00
#
_symmetry.space_group_name_H-M   'P 1'
#
loop_
_entity.id
_entity.type
_entity.pdbx_description
1 polymer ?
#
loop_
_entity_poly.entity_id
_entity_poly.type
_entity_poly.pdbx_seq_one_letter_code
_entity_poly.pdbx_strand_id
1 'polypeptide(L)'
;MKTKKRIVLWAVGCLLGGAVHAQHQQIFNGYLREAGDQAEMFVGKAERGYPPTLYYAHPYWLFDEFFPGQVKYNGVVYQNVPLRFDAYLQQLVVNTPVKRSNVCVPMHLVESFTLGGTEYARRNGEFVAILFDSPRMELVEQVHIIRKEEPVEKGQIMYDFKREVKYFVLRGGKTHEVNKLKTVLKLYPGIKGELRRFAKQHSLNFKEHRQSSLIQVVKHADELLSQSVK
;
A
#
# COMPACT_ATOMS: atom_id res chain seq x y z
N MET A 1 -48.61 16.01 -5.40
CA MET A 1 -48.51 14.53 -5.27
C MET A 1 -47.54 13.95 -6.31
N LYS A 2 -46.37 14.57 -6.56
CA LYS A 2 -45.38 14.13 -7.58
C LYS A 2 -43.95 13.86 -7.06
N THR A 3 -43.70 13.99 -5.76
CA THR A 3 -42.34 13.89 -5.20
C THR A 3 -41.96 12.50 -4.66
N LYS A 4 -42.90 11.58 -4.46
CA LYS A 4 -42.63 10.24 -3.89
C LYS A 4 -42.08 9.20 -4.89
N LYS A 5 -42.26 9.39 -6.19
CA LYS A 5 -41.84 8.41 -7.22
C LYS A 5 -40.31 8.46 -7.54
N ARG A 6 -39.64 9.59 -7.33
CA ARG A 6 -38.21 9.74 -7.66
C ARG A 6 -37.26 9.07 -6.64
N ILE A 7 -37.65 9.02 -5.36
CA ILE A 7 -36.85 8.44 -4.29
C ILE A 7 -36.78 6.90 -4.41
N VAL A 8 -37.86 6.26 -4.85
CA VAL A 8 -37.90 4.80 -5.01
C VAL A 8 -37.01 4.31 -6.15
N LEU A 9 -36.86 5.08 -7.23
CA LEU A 9 -35.98 4.68 -8.34
C LEU A 9 -34.48 4.69 -7.96
N TRP A 10 -34.06 5.62 -7.10
CA TRP A 10 -32.65 5.68 -6.63
C TRP A 10 -32.32 4.54 -5.66
N ALA A 11 -33.24 4.15 -4.81
CA ALA A 11 -33.05 3.03 -3.88
C ALA A 11 -32.94 1.67 -4.58
N VAL A 12 -33.69 1.47 -5.66
CA VAL A 12 -33.68 0.23 -6.46
C VAL A 12 -32.38 0.11 -7.26
N GLY A 13 -31.82 1.20 -7.78
CA GLY A 13 -30.54 1.20 -8.50
C GLY A 13 -29.35 0.81 -7.62
N CYS A 14 -29.31 1.23 -6.36
CA CYS A 14 -28.25 0.86 -5.40
C CYS A 14 -28.33 -0.61 -4.95
N LEU A 15 -29.54 -1.18 -4.85
CA LEU A 15 -29.73 -2.59 -4.47
C LEU A 15 -29.32 -3.55 -5.59
N LEU A 16 -29.55 -3.20 -6.85
CA LEU A 16 -29.16 -4.03 -7.99
C LEU A 16 -27.63 -4.05 -8.21
N GLY A 17 -26.95 -2.93 -7.98
CA GLY A 17 -25.47 -2.85 -8.08
C GLY A 17 -24.75 -3.73 -7.06
N GLY A 18 -25.25 -3.76 -5.82
CA GLY A 18 -24.68 -4.61 -4.76
C GLY A 18 -24.85 -6.11 -5.00
N ALA A 19 -26.00 -6.52 -5.54
CA ALA A 19 -26.27 -7.93 -5.84
C ALA A 19 -25.37 -8.50 -6.95
N VAL A 20 -25.10 -7.73 -7.98
CA VAL A 20 -24.21 -8.16 -9.10
C VAL A 20 -22.76 -8.33 -8.63
N HIS A 21 -22.27 -7.44 -7.79
CA HIS A 21 -20.92 -7.57 -7.22
C HIS A 21 -20.78 -8.77 -6.29
N ALA A 22 -21.78 -9.03 -5.44
CA ALA A 22 -21.80 -10.18 -4.55
C ALA A 22 -21.84 -11.50 -5.32
N GLN A 23 -22.63 -11.59 -6.37
CA GLN A 23 -22.73 -12.78 -7.22
C GLN A 23 -21.45 -13.05 -7.99
N HIS A 24 -20.79 -12.02 -8.52
CA HIS A 24 -19.48 -12.14 -9.21
C HIS A 24 -18.42 -12.66 -8.26
N GLN A 25 -18.38 -12.17 -7.03
CA GLN A 25 -17.43 -12.61 -6.00
C GLN A 25 -17.66 -14.07 -5.57
N GLN A 26 -18.91 -14.54 -5.50
CA GLN A 26 -19.24 -15.93 -5.18
C GLN A 26 -18.79 -16.89 -6.27
N ILE A 27 -19.03 -16.57 -7.53
CA ILE A 27 -18.59 -17.37 -8.69
C ILE A 27 -17.06 -17.45 -8.71
N PHE A 28 -16.39 -16.32 -8.48
CA PHE A 28 -14.95 -16.26 -8.45
C PHE A 28 -14.33 -17.06 -7.28
N ASN A 29 -14.92 -16.99 -6.09
CA ASN A 29 -14.50 -17.80 -4.94
C ASN A 29 -14.70 -19.31 -5.18
N GLY A 30 -15.72 -19.70 -5.97
CA GLY A 30 -15.90 -21.07 -6.48
C GLY A 30 -14.74 -21.49 -7.37
N TYR A 31 -14.41 -20.68 -8.37
CA TYR A 31 -13.28 -20.91 -9.26
C TYR A 31 -11.95 -21.05 -8.49
N LEU A 32 -11.67 -20.17 -7.52
CA LEU A 32 -10.43 -20.25 -6.74
C LEU A 32 -10.32 -21.55 -5.93
N ARG A 33 -11.43 -22.07 -5.39
CA ARG A 33 -11.45 -23.34 -4.69
C ARG A 33 -11.14 -24.52 -5.61
N GLU A 34 -11.64 -24.50 -6.82
CA GLU A 34 -11.40 -25.56 -7.82
C GLU A 34 -10.01 -25.44 -8.44
N ALA A 35 -9.59 -24.23 -8.82
CA ALA A 35 -8.29 -23.98 -9.41
C ALA A 35 -7.13 -24.22 -8.43
N GLY A 36 -7.34 -23.94 -7.14
CA GLY A 36 -6.30 -24.10 -6.11
C GLY A 36 -4.99 -23.42 -6.50
N ASP A 37 -3.89 -24.16 -6.49
CA ASP A 37 -2.56 -23.68 -6.87
C ASP A 37 -2.42 -23.39 -8.40
N GLN A 38 -3.40 -23.75 -9.20
CA GLN A 38 -3.42 -23.49 -10.65
C GLN A 38 -4.07 -22.14 -10.99
N ALA A 39 -4.63 -21.42 -10.01
CA ALA A 39 -5.13 -20.08 -10.28
C ALA A 39 -4.00 -19.17 -10.76
N GLU A 40 -4.28 -18.31 -11.74
CA GLU A 40 -3.28 -17.53 -12.50
C GLU A 40 -2.28 -16.80 -11.60
N MET A 41 -2.71 -16.22 -10.51
CA MET A 41 -1.85 -15.50 -9.56
C MET A 41 -0.81 -16.42 -8.89
N PHE A 42 -1.09 -17.70 -8.71
CA PHE A 42 -0.20 -18.67 -8.07
C PHE A 42 0.76 -19.37 -9.04
N VAL A 43 0.66 -19.06 -10.34
CA VAL A 43 1.55 -19.60 -11.38
C VAL A 43 2.73 -18.64 -11.54
N GLY A 44 3.80 -18.86 -10.78
CA GLY A 44 4.98 -18.03 -10.78
C GLY A 44 6.25 -18.81 -10.45
N LYS A 45 7.36 -18.09 -10.27
CA LYS A 45 8.63 -18.71 -9.87
C LYS A 45 8.63 -19.00 -8.37
N ALA A 46 9.24 -20.10 -7.97
CA ALA A 46 9.50 -20.37 -6.56
C ALA A 46 10.40 -19.28 -5.97
N GLU A 47 10.06 -18.83 -4.78
CA GLU A 47 10.89 -17.88 -4.04
C GLU A 47 12.21 -18.53 -3.60
N ARG A 48 13.30 -17.79 -3.72
CA ARG A 48 14.63 -18.26 -3.26
C ARG A 48 14.91 -17.96 -1.79
N GLY A 49 14.24 -16.93 -1.24
CA GLY A 49 14.43 -16.46 0.13
C GLY A 49 15.83 -15.92 0.45
N TYR A 50 16.07 -15.66 1.73
CA TYR A 50 17.29 -15.07 2.25
C TYR A 50 17.84 -15.93 3.41
N PRO A 51 18.66 -16.97 3.12
CA PRO A 51 19.13 -17.89 4.14
C PRO A 51 20.01 -17.18 5.17
N PRO A 52 19.86 -17.45 6.48
CA PRO A 52 20.61 -16.81 7.56
C PRO A 52 22.10 -17.10 7.52
N THR A 53 22.53 -18.09 6.73
CA THR A 53 23.95 -18.40 6.48
C THR A 53 24.63 -17.35 5.60
N LEU A 54 23.87 -16.50 4.89
CA LEU A 54 24.36 -15.45 4.01
C LEU A 54 23.83 -14.07 4.36
N TYR A 55 22.76 -13.99 5.13
CA TYR A 55 22.06 -12.73 5.41
C TYR A 55 21.82 -12.56 6.91
N TYR A 56 22.16 -11.38 7.45
CA TYR A 56 21.87 -11.01 8.84
C TYR A 56 20.41 -10.60 9.05
N ALA A 57 19.79 -10.06 8.01
CA ALA A 57 18.41 -9.58 8.04
C ALA A 57 17.67 -9.98 6.76
N HIS A 58 16.40 -9.64 6.68
CA HIS A 58 15.54 -9.86 5.52
C HIS A 58 15.05 -8.52 4.93
N PRO A 59 14.78 -8.44 3.62
CA PRO A 59 14.28 -7.23 2.96
C PRO A 59 12.76 -7.13 2.92
N TYR A 60 12.03 -8.03 3.60
CA TYR A 60 10.57 -7.97 3.61
C TYR A 60 10.06 -6.73 4.34
N TRP A 61 8.93 -6.20 3.87
CA TRP A 61 8.39 -4.92 4.30
C TRP A 61 8.19 -4.80 5.81
N LEU A 62 7.52 -5.76 6.45
CA LEU A 62 7.26 -5.77 7.89
C LEU A 62 8.13 -6.81 8.59
N PHE A 63 7.81 -8.07 8.38
CA PHE A 63 8.46 -9.22 8.99
C PHE A 63 8.68 -10.31 7.95
N ASP A 64 9.52 -11.29 8.26
CA ASP A 64 9.70 -12.51 7.46
C ASP A 64 8.57 -13.51 7.71
N GLU A 65 7.32 -13.01 7.65
CA GLU A 65 6.11 -13.78 7.84
C GLU A 65 5.08 -13.45 6.77
N PHE A 66 4.15 -14.39 6.55
CA PHE A 66 3.02 -14.18 5.65
C PHE A 66 1.82 -13.63 6.43
N PHE A 67 1.27 -12.52 5.92
CA PHE A 67 0.06 -11.91 6.47
C PHE A 67 -1.11 -12.08 5.51
N PRO A 68 -2.33 -12.28 6.02
CA PRO A 68 -3.50 -12.27 5.16
C PRO A 68 -3.68 -10.89 4.53
N GLY A 69 -3.86 -10.86 3.23
CA GLY A 69 -4.08 -9.62 2.49
C GLY A 69 -4.99 -9.83 1.29
N GLN A 70 -5.14 -8.77 0.52
CA GLN A 70 -5.89 -8.75 -0.73
C GLN A 70 -4.94 -8.39 -1.87
N VAL A 71 -5.10 -9.01 -3.01
CA VAL A 71 -4.32 -8.71 -4.22
C VAL A 71 -5.28 -8.44 -5.37
N LYS A 72 -5.14 -7.29 -6.00
CA LYS A 72 -5.77 -7.01 -7.30
C LYS A 72 -4.79 -7.37 -8.41
N TYR A 73 -5.09 -8.44 -9.12
CA TYR A 73 -4.22 -9.08 -10.10
C TYR A 73 -4.98 -9.33 -11.40
N ASN A 74 -4.51 -8.75 -12.50
CA ASN A 74 -5.11 -8.87 -13.83
C ASN A 74 -6.63 -8.59 -13.82
N GLY A 75 -7.06 -7.49 -13.18
CA GLY A 75 -8.46 -7.09 -13.03
C GLY A 75 -9.26 -7.87 -11.98
N VAL A 76 -8.69 -8.92 -11.39
CA VAL A 76 -9.35 -9.82 -10.44
C VAL A 76 -8.86 -9.56 -9.02
N VAL A 77 -9.79 -9.58 -8.05
CA VAL A 77 -9.48 -9.37 -6.64
C VAL A 77 -9.42 -10.71 -5.90
N TYR A 78 -8.23 -11.10 -5.46
CA TYR A 78 -7.98 -12.26 -4.60
C TYR A 78 -7.99 -11.80 -3.15
N GLN A 79 -8.85 -12.42 -2.33
CA GLN A 79 -9.01 -12.06 -0.92
C GLN A 79 -8.37 -13.10 0.00
N ASN A 80 -7.97 -12.65 1.19
CA ASN A 80 -7.40 -13.51 2.23
C ASN A 80 -6.21 -14.35 1.76
N VAL A 81 -5.37 -13.75 0.93
CA VAL A 81 -4.16 -14.39 0.42
C VAL A 81 -3.04 -14.24 1.44
N PRO A 82 -2.40 -15.33 1.90
CA PRO A 82 -1.18 -15.21 2.68
C PRO A 82 -0.06 -14.63 1.80
N LEU A 83 0.38 -13.42 2.09
CA LEU A 83 1.36 -12.70 1.29
C LEU A 83 2.41 -11.99 2.16
N ARG A 84 3.58 -11.75 1.57
CA ARG A 84 4.61 -10.85 2.07
C ARG A 84 5.24 -10.08 0.90
N PHE A 85 5.77 -8.91 1.17
CA PHE A 85 6.34 -8.05 0.14
C PHE A 85 7.85 -7.88 0.35
N ASP A 86 8.63 -8.35 -0.62
CA ASP A 86 10.06 -8.10 -0.71
C ASP A 86 10.28 -6.69 -1.26
N ALA A 87 10.63 -5.77 -0.37
CA ALA A 87 10.82 -4.36 -0.73
C ALA A 87 12.15 -4.09 -1.44
N TYR A 88 13.12 -5.03 -1.37
CA TYR A 88 14.38 -4.94 -2.11
C TYR A 88 14.18 -5.30 -3.59
N LEU A 89 13.48 -6.40 -3.86
CA LEU A 89 13.19 -6.86 -5.22
C LEU A 89 11.91 -6.26 -5.79
N GLN A 90 11.14 -5.50 -5.00
CA GLN A 90 9.79 -5.02 -5.37
C GLN A 90 8.90 -6.19 -5.81
N GLN A 91 8.95 -7.28 -5.06
CA GLN A 91 8.33 -8.57 -5.40
C GLN A 91 7.30 -8.98 -4.37
N LEU A 92 6.07 -9.23 -4.81
CA LEU A 92 5.04 -9.84 -3.97
C LEU A 92 5.24 -11.35 -3.98
N VAL A 93 5.31 -11.93 -2.79
CA VAL A 93 5.38 -13.38 -2.57
C VAL A 93 4.11 -13.84 -1.90
N VAL A 94 3.52 -14.89 -2.42
CA VAL A 94 2.30 -15.51 -1.88
C VAL A 94 2.57 -16.95 -1.48
N ASN A 95 1.84 -17.42 -0.47
CA ASN A 95 1.84 -18.82 -0.11
C ASN A 95 0.64 -19.50 -0.75
N THR A 96 0.87 -20.55 -1.54
CA THR A 96 -0.19 -21.21 -2.32
C THR A 96 -1.15 -21.97 -1.41
N PRO A 97 -2.45 -22.08 -1.74
CA PRO A 97 -3.47 -22.59 -0.83
C PRO A 97 -3.34 -24.09 -0.54
N VAL A 98 -2.91 -24.89 -1.49
CA VAL A 98 -2.86 -26.36 -1.39
C VAL A 98 -1.48 -26.84 -0.98
N LYS A 99 -0.45 -26.58 -1.83
CA LYS A 99 0.92 -27.07 -1.61
C LYS A 99 1.70 -26.27 -0.58
N ARG A 100 1.19 -25.09 -0.16
CA ARG A 100 1.87 -24.19 0.75
C ARG A 100 3.26 -23.76 0.26
N SER A 101 3.43 -23.65 -1.04
CA SER A 101 4.67 -23.21 -1.66
C SER A 101 4.74 -21.70 -1.73
N ASN A 102 5.93 -21.14 -1.56
CA ASN A 102 6.16 -19.69 -1.72
C ASN A 102 6.41 -19.38 -3.19
N VAL A 103 5.55 -18.55 -3.76
CA VAL A 103 5.57 -18.18 -5.18
C VAL A 103 5.70 -16.69 -5.35
N CYS A 104 6.64 -16.27 -6.17
CA CYS A 104 6.81 -14.89 -6.65
C CYS A 104 5.73 -14.57 -7.69
N VAL A 105 4.82 -13.68 -7.36
CA VAL A 105 3.72 -13.27 -8.25
C VAL A 105 4.28 -12.49 -9.45
N PRO A 106 3.79 -12.71 -10.69
CA PRO A 106 4.13 -11.87 -11.84
C PRO A 106 3.72 -10.41 -11.63
N MET A 107 4.69 -9.56 -11.24
CA MET A 107 4.43 -8.20 -10.75
C MET A 107 3.83 -7.24 -11.79
N HIS A 108 3.99 -7.50 -13.08
CA HIS A 108 3.40 -6.69 -14.15
C HIS A 108 1.87 -6.78 -14.22
N LEU A 109 1.30 -7.83 -13.64
CA LEU A 109 -0.16 -8.05 -13.54
C LEU A 109 -0.73 -7.61 -12.16
N VAL A 110 0.13 -7.29 -11.18
CA VAL A 110 -0.31 -6.76 -9.89
C VAL A 110 -0.66 -5.28 -10.03
N GLU A 111 -1.91 -4.92 -9.77
CA GLU A 111 -2.39 -3.54 -9.76
C GLU A 111 -2.23 -2.90 -8.38
N SER A 112 -2.73 -3.58 -7.34
CA SER A 112 -2.57 -3.18 -5.93
C SER A 112 -2.63 -4.40 -5.02
N PHE A 113 -2.20 -4.24 -3.77
CA PHE A 113 -2.38 -5.24 -2.72
C PHE A 113 -2.52 -4.57 -1.36
N THR A 114 -3.09 -5.29 -0.38
CA THR A 114 -3.11 -4.84 1.01
C THR A 114 -2.20 -5.72 1.86
N LEU A 115 -1.43 -5.10 2.74
CA LEU A 115 -0.55 -5.79 3.68
C LEU A 115 -0.58 -5.06 5.02
N GLY A 116 -0.91 -5.79 6.10
CA GLY A 116 -1.00 -5.19 7.44
C GLY A 116 -2.05 -4.06 7.52
N GLY A 117 -3.14 -4.13 6.76
CA GLY A 117 -4.19 -3.13 6.71
C GLY A 117 -3.87 -1.89 5.86
N THR A 118 -2.69 -1.83 5.25
CA THR A 118 -2.27 -0.74 4.36
C THR A 118 -2.38 -1.16 2.90
N GLU A 119 -2.93 -0.31 2.06
CA GLU A 119 -2.95 -0.51 0.62
C GLU A 119 -1.61 -0.11 -0.01
N TYR A 120 -1.17 -0.90 -0.96
CA TYR A 120 0.01 -0.66 -1.79
C TYR A 120 -0.42 -0.59 -3.24
N ALA A 121 -0.01 0.48 -3.92
CA ALA A 121 -0.25 0.67 -5.34
C ALA A 121 1.02 1.16 -6.04
N ARG A 122 1.06 0.98 -7.36
CA ARG A 122 2.22 1.38 -8.14
C ARG A 122 2.23 2.90 -8.37
N ARG A 123 3.34 3.56 -7.99
CA ARG A 123 3.61 4.96 -8.29
C ARG A 123 5.03 5.10 -8.84
N ASN A 124 5.19 5.75 -9.98
CA ASN A 124 6.49 5.92 -10.64
C ASN A 124 7.29 4.61 -10.85
N GLY A 125 6.59 3.49 -11.10
CA GLY A 125 7.21 2.19 -11.35
C GLY A 125 7.41 1.31 -10.11
N GLU A 126 7.33 1.84 -8.90
CA GLU A 126 7.50 1.10 -7.64
C GLU A 126 6.19 1.00 -6.86
N PHE A 127 6.05 -0.03 -6.02
CA PHE A 127 4.96 -0.14 -5.07
C PHE A 127 5.22 0.68 -3.82
N VAL A 128 4.28 1.55 -3.49
CA VAL A 128 4.32 2.43 -2.32
C VAL A 128 3.08 2.23 -1.47
N ALA A 129 3.19 2.44 -0.17
CA ALA A 129 2.05 2.41 0.75
C ALA A 129 1.24 3.69 0.60
N ILE A 130 -0.07 3.55 0.41
CA ILE A 130 -1.02 4.67 0.36
C ILE A 130 -1.45 4.99 1.78
N LEU A 131 -0.98 6.12 2.30
CA LEU A 131 -1.26 6.55 3.67
C LEU A 131 -2.49 7.45 3.77
N PHE A 132 -2.75 8.21 2.73
CA PHE A 132 -3.94 9.06 2.59
C PHE A 132 -4.20 9.29 1.11
N ASP A 133 -5.46 9.22 0.70
CA ASP A 133 -5.91 9.48 -0.66
C ASP A 133 -7.15 10.38 -0.67
N SER A 134 -7.15 11.36 -1.57
CA SER A 134 -8.27 12.24 -1.85
C SER A 134 -8.23 12.68 -3.32
N PRO A 135 -9.33 13.25 -3.87
CA PRO A 135 -9.34 13.77 -5.24
C PRO A 135 -8.31 14.86 -5.51
N ARG A 136 -7.74 15.51 -4.48
CA ARG A 136 -6.79 16.63 -4.60
C ARG A 136 -5.35 16.24 -4.38
N MET A 137 -5.11 15.23 -3.57
CA MET A 137 -3.76 14.81 -3.20
C MET A 137 -3.71 13.41 -2.62
N GLU A 138 -2.55 12.80 -2.72
CA GLU A 138 -2.23 11.51 -2.14
C GLU A 138 -0.98 11.65 -1.28
N LEU A 139 -0.95 11.03 -0.09
CA LEU A 139 0.26 10.87 0.72
C LEU A 139 0.70 9.42 0.65
N VAL A 140 1.93 9.19 0.23
CA VAL A 140 2.49 7.85 0.10
C VAL A 140 3.76 7.68 0.89
N GLU A 141 4.02 6.43 1.32
CA GLU A 141 5.28 6.01 1.92
C GLU A 141 5.99 5.06 0.96
N GLN A 142 7.22 5.39 0.63
CA GLN A 142 8.13 4.58 -0.16
C GLN A 142 9.21 4.00 0.74
N VAL A 143 9.39 2.68 0.67
CA VAL A 143 10.50 2.01 1.33
C VAL A 143 11.50 1.58 0.29
N HIS A 144 12.73 2.01 0.51
CA HIS A 144 13.88 1.61 -0.28
C HIS A 144 14.80 0.74 0.58
N ILE A 145 15.13 -0.44 0.07
CA ILE A 145 16.03 -1.38 0.74
C ILE A 145 17.34 -1.41 -0.03
N ILE A 146 18.44 -1.20 0.68
CA ILE A 146 19.80 -1.25 0.13
C ILE A 146 20.49 -2.45 0.75
N ARG A 147 20.92 -3.40 -0.09
CA ARG A 147 21.77 -4.51 0.35
C ARG A 147 23.21 -4.00 0.57
N LYS A 148 23.77 -4.34 1.71
CA LYS A 148 25.16 -4.05 2.08
C LYS A 148 25.95 -5.33 2.22
N GLU A 149 27.21 -5.27 1.90
CA GLU A 149 28.18 -6.32 2.15
C GLU A 149 28.88 -6.05 3.47
N GLU A 150 28.86 -7.04 4.37
CA GLU A 150 29.52 -7.00 5.66
C GLU A 150 30.62 -8.07 5.66
N PRO A 151 31.90 -7.67 5.61
CA PRO A 151 33.00 -8.63 5.70
C PRO A 151 33.02 -9.27 7.08
N VAL A 152 33.11 -10.60 7.12
CA VAL A 152 33.24 -11.38 8.33
C VAL A 152 34.60 -12.09 8.35
N GLU A 153 34.98 -12.66 9.48
CA GLU A 153 36.26 -13.39 9.63
C GLU A 153 36.42 -14.52 8.59
N LYS A 154 37.66 -14.83 8.23
CA LYS A 154 38.03 -15.88 7.25
C LYS A 154 37.62 -15.59 5.80
N GLY A 155 37.43 -14.32 5.40
CA GLY A 155 37.17 -13.94 4.02
C GLY A 155 35.74 -14.27 3.54
N GLN A 156 34.85 -14.61 4.44
CA GLN A 156 33.44 -14.76 4.12
C GLN A 156 32.76 -13.37 4.00
N ILE A 157 31.75 -13.26 3.14
CA ILE A 157 30.91 -12.07 3.02
C ILE A 157 29.51 -12.44 3.47
N MET A 158 28.97 -11.68 4.41
CA MET A 158 27.57 -11.69 4.77
C MET A 158 26.88 -10.46 4.20
N TYR A 159 25.58 -10.50 4.06
CA TYR A 159 24.78 -9.39 3.55
C TYR A 159 23.82 -8.88 4.62
N ASP A 160 23.67 -7.57 4.67
CA ASP A 160 22.67 -6.89 5.50
C ASP A 160 21.78 -5.99 4.63
N PHE A 161 20.62 -5.62 5.17
CA PHE A 161 19.64 -4.77 4.49
C PHE A 161 19.40 -3.48 5.27
N LYS A 162 19.86 -2.36 4.70
CA LYS A 162 19.53 -1.04 5.23
C LYS A 162 18.21 -0.56 4.68
N ARG A 163 17.27 -0.21 5.56
CA ARG A 163 15.97 0.35 5.22
C ARG A 163 16.02 1.87 5.23
N GLU A 164 15.53 2.49 4.15
CA GLU A 164 15.30 3.93 4.05
C GLU A 164 13.83 4.18 3.74
N VAL A 165 13.19 5.05 4.54
CA VAL A 165 11.77 5.39 4.38
C VAL A 165 11.65 6.83 3.95
N LYS A 166 10.94 7.07 2.85
CA LYS A 166 10.63 8.40 2.31
C LYS A 166 9.12 8.58 2.20
N TYR A 167 8.67 9.82 2.34
CA TYR A 167 7.26 10.18 2.22
C TYR A 167 7.10 11.21 1.12
N PHE A 168 6.03 11.06 0.33
CA PHE A 168 5.75 11.98 -0.77
C PHE A 168 4.28 12.39 -0.76
N VAL A 169 4.05 13.67 -1.07
CA VAL A 169 2.72 14.16 -1.44
C VAL A 169 2.66 14.27 -2.97
N LEU A 170 1.70 13.55 -3.55
CA LEU A 170 1.38 13.63 -4.96
C LEU A 170 0.21 14.61 -5.12
N ARG A 171 0.42 15.70 -5.89
CA ARG A 171 -0.58 16.74 -6.08
C ARG A 171 -0.40 17.42 -7.43
N GLY A 172 -1.50 17.59 -8.20
CA GLY A 172 -1.46 18.29 -9.49
C GLY A 172 -0.43 17.67 -10.46
N GLY A 173 -0.30 16.33 -10.49
CA GLY A 173 0.66 15.61 -11.33
C GLY A 173 2.13 15.73 -10.91
N LYS A 174 2.41 16.36 -9.75
CA LYS A 174 3.77 16.51 -9.21
C LYS A 174 3.96 15.72 -7.92
N THR A 175 5.16 15.17 -7.74
CA THR A 175 5.57 14.44 -6.54
C THR A 175 6.49 15.31 -5.70
N HIS A 176 6.17 15.46 -4.42
CA HIS A 176 6.92 16.31 -3.48
C HIS A 176 7.35 15.51 -2.26
N GLU A 177 8.65 15.42 -2.02
CA GLU A 177 9.16 14.77 -0.81
C GLU A 177 8.81 15.58 0.43
N VAL A 178 8.26 14.90 1.45
CA VAL A 178 7.87 15.49 2.73
C VAL A 178 8.41 14.63 3.86
N ASN A 179 9.18 15.21 4.78
CA ASN A 179 9.76 14.47 5.90
C ASN A 179 9.62 15.20 7.25
N LYS A 180 9.09 16.42 7.24
CA LYS A 180 8.88 17.26 8.41
C LYS A 180 7.83 18.33 8.12
N LEU A 181 7.32 18.99 9.17
CA LEU A 181 6.33 20.05 9.04
C LEU A 181 6.75 21.15 8.04
N LYS A 182 8.01 21.58 8.08
CA LYS A 182 8.54 22.64 7.19
C LYS A 182 8.38 22.28 5.71
N THR A 183 8.56 21.02 5.33
CA THR A 183 8.39 20.58 3.92
C THR A 183 6.93 20.59 3.51
N VAL A 184 6.01 20.15 4.37
CA VAL A 184 4.56 20.26 4.12
C VAL A 184 4.10 21.71 4.00
N LEU A 185 4.52 22.59 4.92
CA LEU A 185 4.16 24.00 4.89
C LEU A 185 4.60 24.74 3.62
N LYS A 186 5.65 24.28 2.94
CA LYS A 186 6.09 24.83 1.65
C LYS A 186 5.13 24.50 0.50
N LEU A 187 4.43 23.38 0.59
CA LEU A 187 3.46 22.96 -0.43
C LEU A 187 2.15 23.75 -0.35
N TYR A 188 1.85 24.31 0.82
CA TYR A 188 0.58 24.96 1.12
C TYR A 188 0.78 26.38 1.69
N PRO A 189 1.34 27.34 0.89
CA PRO A 189 1.67 28.67 1.40
C PRO A 189 0.45 29.45 1.88
N GLY A 190 -0.71 29.30 1.24
CA GLY A 190 -1.96 30.00 1.57
C GLY A 190 -2.58 29.62 2.92
N ILE A 191 -2.33 28.39 3.40
CA ILE A 191 -2.88 27.86 4.67
C ILE A 191 -1.77 27.51 5.67
N LYS A 192 -0.57 28.05 5.48
CA LYS A 192 0.61 27.74 6.29
C LYS A 192 0.42 28.08 7.79
N GLY A 193 -0.32 29.14 8.10
CA GLY A 193 -0.62 29.58 9.45
C GLY A 193 -1.49 28.58 10.20
N GLU A 194 -2.57 28.13 9.54
CA GLU A 194 -3.52 27.14 10.07
C GLU A 194 -2.83 25.79 10.31
N LEU A 195 -2.07 25.30 9.34
CA LEU A 195 -1.33 24.03 9.48
C LEU A 195 -0.31 24.07 10.62
N ARG A 196 0.37 25.20 10.84
CA ARG A 196 1.31 25.36 11.95
C ARG A 196 0.57 25.36 13.30
N ARG A 197 -0.59 26.03 13.39
CA ARG A 197 -1.44 26.07 14.58
C ARG A 197 -1.97 24.65 14.89
N PHE A 198 -2.50 23.96 13.88
CA PHE A 198 -2.96 22.58 14.00
C PHE A 198 -1.87 21.66 14.53
N ALA A 199 -0.67 21.66 13.93
CA ALA A 199 0.45 20.83 14.35
C ALA A 199 0.84 21.08 15.82
N LYS A 200 0.78 22.35 16.28
CA LYS A 200 1.05 22.70 17.68
C LYS A 200 -0.06 22.24 18.62
N GLN A 201 -1.32 22.44 18.26
CA GLN A 201 -2.49 22.05 19.07
C GLN A 201 -2.55 20.54 19.27
N HIS A 202 -2.17 19.75 18.25
CA HIS A 202 -2.18 18.28 18.32
C HIS A 202 -0.83 17.69 18.73
N SER A 203 0.12 18.52 19.16
CA SER A 203 1.46 18.10 19.60
C SER A 203 2.15 17.14 18.61
N LEU A 204 2.03 17.41 17.30
CA LEU A 204 2.57 16.51 16.27
C LEU A 204 4.10 16.44 16.35
N ASN A 205 4.62 15.20 16.48
CA ASN A 205 6.06 14.93 16.59
C ASN A 205 6.60 14.24 15.33
N PHE A 206 7.13 15.04 14.41
CA PHE A 206 7.69 14.56 13.14
C PHE A 206 9.04 13.84 13.28
N LYS A 207 9.65 13.84 14.46
CA LYS A 207 10.90 13.13 14.72
C LYS A 207 10.63 11.68 15.17
N GLU A 208 9.75 11.50 16.12
CA GLU A 208 9.42 10.21 16.72
C GLU A 208 8.23 9.52 16.05
N HIS A 209 7.22 10.28 15.65
CA HIS A 209 5.97 9.80 15.07
C HIS A 209 5.73 10.40 13.67
N ARG A 210 6.75 10.29 12.80
CA ARG A 210 6.75 10.97 11.49
C ARG A 210 5.55 10.60 10.62
N GLN A 211 5.29 9.32 10.42
CA GLN A 211 4.22 8.84 9.57
C GLN A 211 2.86 9.38 10.02
N SER A 212 2.48 9.15 11.27
CA SER A 212 1.20 9.59 11.82
C SER A 212 1.06 11.12 11.83
N SER A 213 2.16 11.86 12.11
CA SER A 213 2.17 13.32 12.05
C SER A 213 1.99 13.85 10.61
N LEU A 214 2.59 13.20 9.61
CA LEU A 214 2.39 13.54 8.20
C LEU A 214 0.97 13.27 7.75
N ILE A 215 0.40 12.10 8.11
CA ILE A 215 -0.99 11.77 7.79
C ILE A 215 -1.94 12.85 8.33
N GLN A 216 -1.81 13.22 9.60
CA GLN A 216 -2.69 14.19 10.24
C GLN A 216 -2.59 15.57 9.58
N VAL A 217 -1.37 16.08 9.35
CA VAL A 217 -1.22 17.42 8.77
C VAL A 217 -1.62 17.50 7.30
N VAL A 218 -1.39 16.44 6.51
CA VAL A 218 -1.80 16.38 5.10
C VAL A 218 -3.32 16.26 4.99
N LYS A 219 -3.94 15.42 5.82
CA LYS A 219 -5.41 15.30 5.89
C LYS A 219 -6.06 16.64 6.25
N HIS A 220 -5.54 17.33 7.26
CA HIS A 220 -6.03 18.67 7.63
C HIS A 220 -5.82 19.70 6.51
N ALA A 221 -4.71 19.64 5.77
CA ALA A 221 -4.49 20.48 4.60
C ALA A 221 -5.57 20.25 3.53
N ASP A 222 -5.94 18.99 3.28
CA ASP A 222 -6.99 18.66 2.32
C ASP A 222 -8.36 19.18 2.75
N GLU A 223 -8.69 19.09 4.03
CA GLU A 223 -9.92 19.64 4.63
C GLU A 223 -10.01 21.16 4.43
N LEU A 224 -8.94 21.91 4.76
CA LEU A 224 -8.90 23.37 4.58
C LEU A 224 -9.06 23.77 3.11
N LEU A 225 -8.38 23.07 2.20
CA LEU A 225 -8.47 23.33 0.77
C LEU A 225 -9.88 23.03 0.23
N SER A 226 -10.60 22.07 0.79
CA SER A 226 -11.97 21.76 0.40
C SER A 226 -12.96 22.86 0.77
N GLN A 227 -12.73 23.54 1.90
CA GLN A 227 -13.54 24.64 2.38
C GLN A 227 -13.35 25.93 1.59
N SER A 228 -12.14 26.11 1.03
CA SER A 228 -11.77 27.34 0.25
C SER A 228 -12.34 27.35 -1.18
N VAL A 229 -12.94 26.26 -1.65
CA VAL A 229 -13.52 26.11 -3.00
C VAL A 229 -15.04 26.29 -3.01
N LYS A 230 -15.66 26.52 -1.85
CA LYS A 230 -17.05 26.93 -1.73
C LYS A 230 -17.18 28.45 -1.70
#